data_dd3b845ae154e2d4674558ecce7f0e8e
#
_entry.id   dd3b845ae154e2d4674558ecce7f0e8e
#
_cell.length_a   1.000
_cell.length_b   1.000
_cell.length_c   1.000
_cell.angle_alpha   90.00
_cell.angle_beta   90.00
_cell.angle_gamma   90.00
#
_symmetry.space_group_name_H-M   'P 1'
#
loop_
_entity.id
_entity.type
_entity.pdbx_description
1 polymer ?
#
loop_
_entity_poly.entity_id
_entity_poly.type
_entity_poly.pdbx_seq_one_letter_code
_entity_poly.pdbx_strand_id
1 'polypeptide(L)' 'MSSTKAPPASTVVAQLGGVRATARIVGCTPGAVSRWMMSREKRGTEGRIPQKHWPLILRHARAKRIKVTLKDLAGL' A
#
# COMPACT_ATOMS: atom_id res chain seq x y z
N MET A 1 19.70 -9.66 3.48
CA MET A 1 19.22 -9.03 3.34
C MET A 1 18.26 -8.51 3.78
N SER A 2 18.13 -7.97 3.91
CA SER A 2 17.09 -7.52 4.65
C SER A 2 16.11 -6.79 3.86
N SER A 3 14.92 -7.14 3.95
CA SER A 3 13.90 -6.40 3.34
C SER A 3 13.68 -5.15 4.12
N THR A 4 13.59 -4.08 3.44
CA THR A 4 13.38 -2.80 4.08
C THR A 4 11.93 -2.35 3.99
N LYS A 5 11.08 -3.10 3.31
CA LYS A 5 9.70 -2.71 3.10
C LYS A 5 8.76 -3.60 3.90
N ALA A 6 7.90 -2.99 4.67
CA ALA A 6 7.03 -3.70 5.59
C ALA A 6 5.68 -4.06 4.98
N PRO A 7 5.21 -5.31 5.18
CA PRO A 7 3.84 -5.67 4.82
C PRO A 7 2.86 -5.10 5.85
N PRO A 8 1.58 -4.91 5.53
CA PRO A 8 0.98 -5.31 4.25
C PRO A 8 1.21 -4.34 3.12
N ALA A 9 1.71 -3.14 3.42
CA ALA A 9 1.82 -2.12 2.38
C ALA A 9 2.71 -2.56 1.23
N SER A 10 3.86 -3.17 1.51
CA SER A 10 4.76 -3.59 0.45
C SER A 10 4.10 -4.61 -0.48
N THR A 11 3.34 -5.55 0.08
CA THR A 11 2.65 -6.55 -0.71
C THR A 11 1.55 -5.93 -1.57
N VAL A 12 0.72 -5.09 -0.96
CA VAL A 12 -0.38 -4.45 -1.67
C VAL A 12 0.14 -3.53 -2.76
N VAL A 13 1.16 -2.72 -2.46
CA VAL A 13 1.74 -1.80 -3.44
C VAL A 13 2.30 -2.57 -4.63
N ALA A 14 2.97 -3.68 -4.38
CA ALA A 14 3.50 -4.50 -5.47
C ALA A 14 2.38 -5.05 -6.35
N GLN A 15 1.29 -5.50 -5.75
CA GLN A 15 0.16 -6.03 -6.51
C GLN A 15 -0.55 -4.96 -7.32
N LEU A 16 -0.52 -3.71 -6.85
CA LEU A 16 -1.15 -2.60 -7.57
C LEU A 16 -0.27 -2.04 -8.68
N GLY A 17 0.94 -2.55 -8.83
CA GLY A 17 1.82 -2.12 -9.91
C GLY A 17 2.95 -1.21 -9.47
N GLY A 18 3.19 -1.08 -8.17
CA GLY A 18 4.30 -0.29 -7.65
C GLY A 18 3.86 1.02 -7.01
N VAL A 19 4.85 1.77 -6.53
CA VAL A 19 4.61 2.98 -5.76
C VAL A 19 3.87 4.05 -6.58
N ARG A 20 4.32 4.29 -7.80
CA ARG A 20 3.70 5.32 -8.63
C ARG A 20 2.28 4.98 -9.02
N ALA A 21 2.05 3.71 -9.37
CA ALA A 21 0.71 3.27 -9.72
C ALA A 21 -0.23 3.41 -8.52
N THR A 22 0.22 2.99 -7.35
CA THR A 22 -0.57 3.11 -6.13
C THR A 22 -0.88 4.56 -5.81
N ALA A 23 0.11 5.45 -5.92
CA ALA A 23 -0.10 6.86 -5.66
C ALA A 23 -1.19 7.44 -6.57
N ARG A 24 -1.18 7.04 -7.83
CA ARG A 24 -2.17 7.51 -8.79
C ARG A 24 -3.56 7.02 -8.43
N ILE A 25 -3.66 5.77 -7.98
CA ILE A 25 -4.93 5.16 -7.60
C ILE A 25 -5.57 5.89 -6.42
N VAL A 26 -4.77 6.20 -5.40
CA VAL A 26 -5.30 6.81 -4.18
C VAL A 26 -5.23 8.33 -4.18
N GLY A 27 -4.63 8.92 -5.21
CA GLY A 27 -4.58 10.38 -5.33
C GLY A 27 -3.57 11.05 -4.41
N CYS A 28 -2.44 10.41 -4.15
CA CYS A 28 -1.38 11.00 -3.35
C CYS A 28 -0.05 10.92 -4.07
N THR A 29 1.02 11.37 -3.41
CA THR A 29 2.34 11.37 -4.04
C THR A 29 3.04 10.03 -3.85
N PRO A 30 3.98 9.67 -4.74
CA PRO A 30 4.78 8.45 -4.55
C PRO A 30 5.53 8.45 -3.23
N GLY A 31 5.98 9.62 -2.76
CA GLY A 31 6.65 9.72 -1.46
C GLY A 31 5.75 9.29 -0.32
N ALA A 32 4.47 9.68 -0.37
CA ALA A 32 3.52 9.28 0.66
C ALA A 32 3.33 7.76 0.67
N VAL A 33 3.22 7.15 -0.52
CA VAL A 33 3.08 5.70 -0.62
C VAL A 33 4.32 5.00 -0.09
N SER A 34 5.51 5.52 -0.42
CA SER A 34 6.75 4.94 0.08
C SER A 34 6.81 4.93 1.60
N ARG A 35 6.29 5.98 2.25
CA ARG A 35 6.28 6.06 3.71
C ARG A 35 5.45 4.96 4.35
N TRP A 36 4.43 4.48 3.67
CA TRP A 36 3.62 3.40 4.20
C TRP A 36 4.45 2.14 4.44
N MET A 37 5.52 1.96 3.68
CA MET A 37 6.36 0.78 3.75
C MET A 37 7.59 0.97 4.63
N MET A 38 7.79 2.17 5.14
CA MET A 38 8.94 2.48 5.96
C MET A 38 8.69 2.26 7.44
N SER A 39 9.76 2.02 8.19
CA SER A 39 9.66 1.89 9.64
C SER A 39 9.33 3.23 10.27
N ARG A 40 8.87 3.20 11.52
CA ARG A 40 8.57 4.42 12.25
C ARG A 40 9.79 5.29 12.43
N GLU A 41 10.95 4.69 12.57
CA GLU A 41 12.19 5.43 12.74
C GLU A 41 12.48 6.34 11.55
N LYS A 42 11.96 5.97 10.38
CA LYS A 42 12.12 6.76 9.18
C LYS A 42 10.83 7.50 8.83
N ARG A 43 10.02 7.77 9.84
CA ARG A 43 8.74 8.48 9.69
C ARG A 43 7.74 7.74 8.81
N GLY A 44 7.86 6.42 8.78
CA GLY A 44 6.93 5.59 8.06
C GLY A 44 5.81 5.08 8.95
N THR A 45 4.92 4.30 8.38
CA THR A 45 3.80 3.71 9.10
C THR A 45 3.96 2.22 9.33
N GLU A 46 5.16 1.70 9.14
CA GLU A 46 5.48 0.28 9.35
C GLU A 46 4.57 -0.65 8.57
N GLY A 47 4.26 -0.29 7.35
CA GLY A 47 3.45 -1.11 6.49
C GLY A 47 1.96 -0.86 6.59
N ARG A 48 1.54 0.09 7.40
CA ARG A 48 0.12 0.42 7.52
C ARG A 48 -0.32 1.36 6.41
N ILE A 49 -1.39 0.99 5.74
CA ILE A 49 -2.00 1.83 4.74
C ILE A 49 -3.15 2.58 5.42
N PRO A 50 -3.21 3.92 5.32
CA PRO A 50 -4.29 4.67 5.95
C PRO A 50 -5.66 4.18 5.49
N GLN A 51 -6.56 3.97 6.43
CA GLN A 51 -7.88 3.43 6.12
C GLN A 51 -8.65 4.27 5.12
N LYS A 52 -8.41 5.56 5.07
CA LYS A 52 -9.11 6.42 4.13
C LYS A 52 -8.86 6.05 2.67
N HIS A 53 -7.78 5.33 2.41
CA HIS A 53 -7.45 4.90 1.05
C HIS A 53 -7.96 3.50 0.71
N TRP A 54 -8.42 2.75 1.71
CA TRP A 54 -8.83 1.37 1.50
C TRP A 54 -9.96 1.24 0.46
N PRO A 55 -11.03 2.05 0.52
CA PRO A 55 -12.10 1.92 -0.48
C PRO A 55 -11.62 2.11 -1.90
N LEU A 56 -10.70 3.06 -2.12
CA LEU A 56 -10.17 3.32 -3.45
C LEU A 56 -9.34 2.13 -3.95
N ILE A 57 -8.51 1.59 -3.06
CA ILE A 57 -7.68 0.43 -3.40
C ILE A 57 -8.54 -0.77 -3.73
N LEU A 58 -9.55 -1.05 -2.90
CA LEU A 58 -10.42 -2.19 -3.12
C LEU A 58 -11.24 -2.05 -4.41
N ARG A 59 -11.72 -0.84 -4.69
CA ARG A 59 -12.45 -0.58 -5.92
C ARG A 59 -11.57 -0.82 -7.15
N HIS A 60 -10.35 -0.30 -7.11
CA HIS A 60 -9.41 -0.49 -8.21
C HIS A 60 -9.07 -1.96 -8.40
N ALA A 61 -8.78 -2.64 -7.30
CA ALA A 61 -8.42 -4.05 -7.36
C ALA A 61 -9.53 -4.88 -7.97
N ARG A 62 -10.77 -4.59 -7.58
CA ARG A 62 -11.93 -5.30 -8.13
C ARG A 62 -12.08 -5.03 -9.63
N ALA A 63 -11.93 -3.77 -10.03
CA ALA A 63 -12.08 -3.41 -11.43
C ALA A 63 -11.01 -4.04 -12.31
N LYS A 64 -9.81 -4.19 -11.79
CA LYS A 64 -8.68 -4.76 -12.53
C LYS A 64 -8.44 -6.23 -12.21
N ARG A 65 -9.30 -6.83 -11.40
CA ARG A 65 -9.18 -8.22 -10.98
C ARG A 65 -7.84 -8.51 -10.29
N ILE A 66 -7.38 -7.55 -9.51
CA ILE A 66 -6.18 -7.69 -8.70
C ILE A 66 -6.59 -8.30 -7.36
N LYS A 67 -5.81 -9.25 -6.89
CA LYS A 67 -6.14 -9.99 -5.68
C LYS A 67 -5.73 -9.23 -4.42
N VAL A 68 -6.49 -8.23 -4.06
CA VAL A 68 -6.29 -7.48 -2.82
C VAL A 68 -7.59 -7.51 -2.04
N THR A 69 -7.53 -7.96 -0.80
CA THR A 69 -8.70 -8.06 0.07
C THR A 69 -8.56 -7.14 1.27
N LEU A 70 -9.65 -7.02 2.01
CA LEU A 70 -9.64 -6.25 3.25
C LEU A 70 -8.62 -6.81 4.24
N LYS A 71 -8.47 -8.13 4.29
CA LYS A 71 -7.48 -8.76 5.14
C LYS A 71 -6.06 -8.35 4.75
N ASP A 72 -5.80 -8.26 3.46
CA ASP A 72 -4.49 -7.84 2.98
C ASP A 72 -4.18 -6.42 3.46
N LEU A 73 -5.15 -5.53 3.40
CA LEU A 73 -4.95 -4.15 3.83
C LEU A 73 -4.78 -4.06 5.34
N ALA A 74 -5.44 -4.91 6.08
CA ALA A 74 -5.36 -4.92 7.54
C ALA A 74 -4.13 -5.66 8.05
N GLY A 75 -3.44 -6.40 7.19
CA GLY A 75 -2.26 -7.14 7.59
C GLY A 75 -2.57 -8.45 8.31
N LEU A 76 -3.73 -9.01 8.04
CA LEU A 76 -4.16 -10.26 8.70
C LEU A 76 -3.88 -11.52 7.89
#